data_c5358f8377b6508af5a3920e6acb093b
#
_entry.id   c5358f8377b6508af5a3920e6acb093b
#
_cell.length_a   1.000
_cell.length_b   1.000
_cell.length_c   1.000
_cell.angle_alpha   90.00
_cell.angle_beta   90.00
_cell.angle_gamma   90.00
#
_symmetry.space_group_name_H-M   'P 1'
#
loop_
_entity.id
_entity.type
_entity.pdbx_description
1 polymer ?
#
loop_
_entity_poly.entity_id
_entity_poly.type
_entity_poly.pdbx_seq_one_letter_code
_entity_poly.pdbx_strand_id
1 'polypeptide(L)'
;KLGYTKESRQDLLCQIMDEAKVPRPVQAAVLEVVESVSFTTGTPCRPELQTESAIVCDADRLDAMGAIGIARTFAYGGAKGRPIFSPSTKENSLQHFEDKLLRLKDGMKTGEGRRLAQTRHAVLVQFVEEFKKEWNEENIELC
;
A
#
# COMPACT_ATOMS: atom_id res chain seq x y z
N LYS A 1 4.42 -13.86 2.29
CA LYS A 1 3.92 -14.28 0.96
C LYS A 1 3.75 -15.78 1.00
N LEU A 2 2.55 -16.27 0.66
CA LEU A 2 2.14 -17.69 0.76
C LEU A 2 2.68 -18.53 -0.40
N GLY A 3 3.86 -18.32 -0.93
CA GLY A 3 4.54 -19.20 -1.90
C GLY A 3 3.82 -19.52 -3.22
N TYR A 4 2.64 -18.98 -3.47
CA TYR A 4 1.89 -19.22 -4.70
C TYR A 4 2.49 -18.48 -5.90
N THR A 5 2.59 -19.15 -7.05
CA THR A 5 2.88 -18.51 -8.34
C THR A 5 1.72 -17.63 -8.79
N LYS A 6 1.93 -16.80 -9.84
CA LYS A 6 0.84 -15.99 -10.41
C LYS A 6 -0.28 -16.91 -10.97
N GLU A 7 0.11 -17.95 -11.66
CA GLU A 7 -0.78 -18.94 -12.27
C GLU A 7 -1.61 -19.66 -11.19
N SER A 8 -0.97 -20.19 -10.15
CA SER A 8 -1.68 -20.90 -9.08
C SER A 8 -2.66 -20.02 -8.29
N ARG A 9 -2.42 -18.70 -8.24
CA ARG A 9 -3.37 -17.74 -7.65
C ARG A 9 -4.58 -17.49 -8.54
N GLN A 10 -4.37 -17.40 -9.85
CA GLN A 10 -5.48 -17.27 -10.81
C GLN A 10 -6.36 -18.51 -10.81
N ASP A 11 -5.76 -19.71 -10.83
CA ASP A 11 -6.48 -20.97 -10.79
C ASP A 11 -7.34 -21.08 -9.51
N LEU A 12 -6.77 -20.75 -8.36
CA LEU A 12 -7.50 -20.73 -7.09
C LEU A 12 -8.66 -19.73 -7.12
N LEU A 13 -8.44 -18.53 -7.66
CA LEU A 13 -9.49 -17.52 -7.79
C LEU A 13 -10.61 -17.97 -8.71
N CYS A 14 -10.27 -18.59 -9.84
CA CYS A 14 -11.25 -19.17 -10.75
C CYS A 14 -12.07 -20.28 -10.07
N GLN A 15 -11.41 -21.18 -9.34
CA GLN A 15 -12.08 -22.23 -8.59
C GLN A 15 -13.07 -21.65 -7.56
N ILE A 16 -12.66 -20.67 -6.77
CA ILE A 16 -13.54 -20.00 -5.79
C ILE A 16 -14.76 -19.37 -6.47
N MET A 17 -14.56 -18.71 -7.61
CA MET A 17 -15.64 -18.08 -8.35
C MET A 17 -16.58 -19.11 -8.97
N ASP A 18 -16.08 -20.24 -9.45
CA ASP A 18 -16.89 -21.33 -9.98
C ASP A 18 -17.73 -21.99 -8.87
N GLU A 19 -17.14 -22.28 -7.72
CA GLU A 19 -17.86 -22.81 -6.54
C GLU A 19 -18.96 -21.84 -6.06
N ALA A 20 -18.69 -20.53 -6.10
CA ALA A 20 -19.65 -19.48 -5.80
C ALA A 20 -20.67 -19.23 -6.93
N LYS A 21 -20.59 -19.96 -8.05
CA LYS A 21 -21.46 -19.81 -9.23
C LYS A 21 -21.48 -18.39 -9.80
N VAL A 22 -20.34 -17.70 -9.78
CA VAL A 22 -20.20 -16.36 -10.36
C VAL A 22 -20.33 -16.47 -11.89
N PRO A 23 -21.16 -15.63 -12.56
CA PRO A 23 -21.28 -15.65 -14.01
C PRO A 23 -19.95 -15.39 -14.74
N ARG A 24 -19.66 -16.09 -15.83
CA ARG A 24 -18.39 -15.96 -16.58
C ARG A 24 -18.00 -14.53 -16.95
N PRO A 25 -18.90 -13.63 -17.41
CA PRO A 25 -18.55 -12.24 -17.68
C PRO A 25 -18.05 -11.49 -16.44
N VAL A 26 -18.63 -11.79 -15.26
CA VAL A 26 -18.21 -11.19 -13.98
C VAL A 26 -16.85 -11.74 -13.56
N GLN A 27 -16.59 -13.03 -13.73
CA GLN A 27 -15.28 -13.63 -13.45
C GLN A 27 -14.17 -12.96 -14.27
N ALA A 28 -14.42 -12.71 -15.56
CA ALA A 28 -13.46 -12.04 -16.44
C ALA A 28 -13.14 -10.62 -15.93
N ALA A 29 -14.16 -9.84 -15.54
CA ALA A 29 -13.99 -8.51 -14.97
C ALA A 29 -13.21 -8.53 -13.64
N VAL A 30 -13.51 -9.49 -12.76
CA VAL A 30 -12.78 -9.66 -11.49
C VAL A 30 -11.30 -9.97 -11.73
N LEU A 31 -10.98 -10.86 -12.66
CA LEU A 31 -9.60 -11.20 -13.01
C LEU A 31 -8.85 -9.98 -13.54
N GLU A 32 -9.47 -9.17 -14.40
CA GLU A 32 -8.89 -7.92 -14.90
C GLU A 32 -8.58 -6.94 -13.77
N VAL A 33 -9.53 -6.75 -12.83
CA VAL A 33 -9.31 -5.91 -11.65
C VAL A 33 -8.14 -6.43 -10.81
N VAL A 34 -8.12 -7.72 -10.47
CA VAL A 34 -7.06 -8.34 -9.66
C VAL A 34 -5.69 -8.18 -10.31
N GLU A 35 -5.59 -8.33 -11.63
CA GLU A 35 -4.33 -8.11 -12.35
C GLU A 35 -3.89 -6.64 -12.34
N SER A 36 -4.84 -5.71 -12.44
CA SER A 36 -4.55 -4.28 -12.47
C SER A 36 -4.07 -3.72 -11.13
N VAL A 37 -4.53 -4.30 -10.01
CA VAL A 37 -4.21 -3.86 -8.64
C VAL A 37 -2.88 -4.45 -8.14
N SER A 38 -2.37 -5.51 -8.77
CA SER A 38 -1.16 -6.20 -8.30
C SER A 38 0.08 -5.30 -8.32
N PHE A 39 0.49 -4.81 -7.17
CA PHE A 39 1.65 -3.94 -6.95
C PHE A 39 3.00 -4.69 -7.01
N THR A 40 3.05 -5.89 -7.59
CA THR A 40 4.22 -6.78 -7.49
C THR A 40 5.42 -6.31 -8.33
N THR A 41 5.25 -5.33 -9.22
CA THR A 41 6.28 -4.92 -10.18
C THR A 41 6.68 -3.45 -10.11
N GLY A 42 6.20 -2.67 -9.13
CA GLY A 42 6.43 -1.22 -9.12
C GLY A 42 5.78 -0.49 -10.31
N THR A 43 5.04 -1.19 -11.14
CA THR A 43 4.33 -0.61 -12.27
C THR A 43 3.11 0.15 -11.72
N PRO A 44 2.98 1.44 -12.03
CA PRO A 44 1.76 2.18 -11.69
C PRO A 44 0.55 1.48 -12.30
N CYS A 45 -0.59 1.47 -11.61
CA CYS A 45 -1.86 1.08 -12.23
C CYS A 45 -1.95 1.71 -13.63
N ARG A 46 -2.30 0.91 -14.63
CA ARG A 46 -2.37 1.37 -16.04
C ARG A 46 -3.21 2.64 -16.14
N PRO A 47 -2.82 3.62 -16.94
CA PRO A 47 -3.55 4.90 -17.04
C PRO A 47 -4.97 4.76 -17.61
N GLU A 48 -5.25 3.68 -18.33
CA GLU A 48 -6.52 3.40 -19.03
C GLU A 48 -7.39 2.37 -18.29
N LEU A 49 -7.41 2.43 -16.94
CA LEU A 49 -8.22 1.49 -16.16
C LEU A 49 -9.70 1.75 -16.33
N GLN A 50 -10.48 0.67 -16.41
CA GLN A 50 -11.92 0.74 -16.19
C GLN A 50 -12.23 1.33 -14.81
N THR A 51 -13.41 1.92 -14.64
CA THR A 51 -13.78 2.63 -13.41
C THR A 51 -13.63 1.78 -12.15
N GLU A 52 -14.04 0.51 -12.22
CA GLU A 52 -13.96 -0.45 -11.12
C GLU A 52 -12.52 -0.72 -10.70
N SER A 53 -11.64 -0.95 -11.67
CA SER A 53 -10.21 -1.16 -11.43
C SER A 53 -9.57 0.08 -10.79
N ALA A 54 -9.95 1.28 -11.25
CA ALA A 54 -9.47 2.54 -10.67
C ALA A 54 -9.89 2.70 -9.21
N ILE A 55 -11.15 2.37 -8.88
CA ILE A 55 -11.69 2.43 -7.51
C ILE A 55 -10.94 1.44 -6.60
N VAL A 56 -10.77 0.20 -7.03
CA VAL A 56 -10.08 -0.83 -6.23
C VAL A 56 -8.60 -0.48 -6.03
N CYS A 57 -7.92 0.04 -7.06
CA CYS A 57 -6.56 0.55 -6.94
C CYS A 57 -6.43 1.67 -5.91
N ASP A 58 -7.37 2.62 -5.91
CA ASP A 58 -7.36 3.72 -4.95
C ASP A 58 -7.65 3.24 -3.54
N ALA A 59 -8.58 2.29 -3.38
CA ALA A 59 -8.90 1.67 -2.09
C ALA A 59 -7.68 0.98 -1.47
N ASP A 60 -6.94 0.17 -2.25
CA ASP A 60 -5.70 -0.49 -1.81
C ASP A 60 -4.65 0.52 -1.35
N ARG A 61 -4.45 1.60 -2.10
CA ARG A 61 -3.50 2.65 -1.71
C ARG A 61 -3.93 3.42 -0.48
N LEU A 62 -5.21 3.77 -0.39
CA LEU A 62 -5.77 4.47 0.76
C LEU A 62 -5.64 3.66 2.06
N ASP A 63 -5.73 2.33 2.00
CA ASP A 63 -5.53 1.44 3.14
C ASP A 63 -4.08 1.47 3.67
N ALA A 64 -3.11 1.83 2.83
CA ALA A 64 -1.73 2.03 3.22
C ALA A 64 -1.40 3.46 3.69
N MET A 65 -2.39 4.36 3.79
CA MET A 65 -2.20 5.76 4.14
C MET A 65 -2.87 6.13 5.47
N GLY A 66 -2.48 7.29 6.02
CA GLY A 66 -3.04 7.81 7.26
C GLY A 66 -2.64 7.00 8.49
N ALA A 67 -3.39 7.15 9.58
CA ALA A 67 -3.08 6.51 10.87
C ALA A 67 -3.03 4.98 10.79
N ILE A 68 -3.94 4.37 10.03
CA ILE A 68 -3.95 2.90 9.82
C ILE A 68 -2.70 2.47 9.05
N GLY A 69 -2.31 3.21 8.00
CA GLY A 69 -1.08 2.94 7.24
C GLY A 69 0.18 3.02 8.10
N ILE A 70 0.26 4.00 9.02
CA ILE A 70 1.34 4.12 10.00
C ILE A 70 1.40 2.86 10.87
N ALA A 71 0.29 2.52 11.53
CA ALA A 71 0.23 1.36 12.42
C ALA A 71 0.62 0.05 11.70
N ARG A 72 0.11 -0.18 10.49
CA ARG A 72 0.44 -1.36 9.67
C ARG A 72 1.91 -1.42 9.29
N THR A 73 2.53 -0.29 8.98
CA THR A 73 3.94 -0.22 8.60
C THR A 73 4.83 -0.70 9.74
N PHE A 74 4.60 -0.22 10.95
CA PHE A 74 5.40 -0.63 12.11
C PHE A 74 5.08 -2.05 12.57
N ALA A 75 3.82 -2.48 12.53
CA ALA A 75 3.45 -3.86 12.81
C ALA A 75 4.14 -4.84 11.86
N TYR A 76 4.15 -4.54 10.56
CA TYR A 76 4.85 -5.35 9.56
C TYR A 76 6.37 -5.31 9.76
N GLY A 77 6.93 -4.14 10.03
CA GLY A 77 8.36 -3.97 10.33
C GLY A 77 8.78 -4.83 11.52
N GLY A 78 8.05 -4.76 12.63
CA GLY A 78 8.29 -5.57 13.82
C GLY A 78 8.21 -7.07 13.55
N ALA A 79 7.18 -7.52 12.80
CA ALA A 79 7.05 -8.93 12.39
C ALA A 79 8.18 -9.42 11.47
N LYS A 80 8.92 -8.50 10.83
CA LYS A 80 10.09 -8.80 9.98
C LYS A 80 11.43 -8.53 10.66
N GLY A 81 11.43 -8.15 11.93
CA GLY A 81 12.65 -7.79 12.65
C GLY A 81 13.34 -6.52 12.13
N ARG A 82 12.59 -5.65 11.43
CA ARG A 82 13.13 -4.36 10.96
C ARG A 82 13.17 -3.37 12.09
N PRO A 83 14.25 -2.58 12.23
CA PRO A 83 14.27 -1.45 13.17
C PRO A 83 13.18 -0.43 12.78
N ILE A 84 12.67 0.27 13.78
CA ILE A 84 11.74 1.39 13.57
C ILE A 84 12.41 2.46 12.72
N PHE A 85 13.60 2.87 13.15
CA PHE A 85 14.50 3.78 12.45
C PHE A 85 15.96 3.36 12.66
N SER A 86 16.83 3.72 11.72
CA SER A 86 18.29 3.56 11.86
C SER A 86 18.99 4.59 10.98
N PRO A 87 19.93 5.37 11.53
CA PRO A 87 20.74 6.30 10.74
C PRO A 87 21.77 5.58 9.86
N SER A 88 22.13 4.34 10.21
CA SER A 88 23.19 3.56 9.53
C SER A 88 22.69 2.70 8.37
N THR A 89 21.36 2.45 8.27
CA THR A 89 20.80 1.64 7.19
C THR A 89 19.46 2.18 6.71
N LYS A 90 19.23 2.05 5.40
CA LYS A 90 17.92 2.34 4.79
C LYS A 90 16.88 1.22 4.97
N GLU A 91 17.29 0.07 5.49
CA GLU A 91 16.39 -1.05 5.76
C GLU A 91 15.65 -0.88 7.10
N ASN A 92 14.91 0.21 7.25
CA ASN A 92 14.12 0.50 8.45
C ASN A 92 12.67 0.87 8.08
N SER A 93 11.79 0.85 9.09
CA SER A 93 10.36 1.08 8.87
C SER A 93 10.05 2.53 8.47
N LEU A 94 10.78 3.51 9.01
CA LEU A 94 10.57 4.93 8.69
C LEU A 94 10.98 5.26 7.25
N GLN A 95 12.03 4.62 6.71
CA GLN A 95 12.44 4.81 5.32
C GLN A 95 11.33 4.44 4.33
N HIS A 96 10.48 3.46 4.67
CA HIS A 96 9.36 3.06 3.82
C HIS A 96 8.33 4.18 3.59
N PHE A 97 8.22 5.13 4.51
CA PHE A 97 7.38 6.32 4.32
C PHE A 97 7.88 7.18 3.17
N GLU A 98 9.19 7.44 3.12
CA GLU A 98 9.80 8.26 2.07
C GLU A 98 9.84 7.53 0.71
N ASP A 99 10.17 6.24 0.72
CA ASP A 99 10.30 5.45 -0.49
C ASP A 99 8.96 5.20 -1.18
N LYS A 100 7.87 5.06 -0.40
CA LYS A 100 6.59 4.64 -0.94
C LYS A 100 5.39 5.46 -0.43
N LEU A 101 5.16 5.53 0.90
CA LEU A 101 3.85 5.94 1.41
C LEU A 101 3.52 7.40 1.09
N LEU A 102 4.50 8.30 1.19
CA LEU A 102 4.33 9.72 0.88
C LEU A 102 4.07 9.99 -0.61
N ARG A 103 4.37 9.04 -1.50
CA ARG A 103 4.15 9.16 -2.95
C ARG A 103 2.80 8.60 -3.40
N LEU A 104 2.09 7.85 -2.53
CA LEU A 104 0.85 7.17 -2.91
C LEU A 104 -0.24 8.13 -3.39
N LYS A 105 -0.33 9.34 -2.81
CA LYS A 105 -1.33 10.34 -3.18
C LYS A 105 -1.29 10.70 -4.67
N ASP A 106 -0.09 10.74 -5.25
CA ASP A 106 0.11 11.17 -6.64
C ASP A 106 -0.35 10.10 -7.64
N GLY A 107 -0.53 8.87 -7.17
CA GLY A 107 -1.01 7.75 -7.97
C GLY A 107 -2.52 7.57 -8.00
N MET A 108 -3.33 8.38 -7.29
CA MET A 108 -4.78 8.23 -7.20
C MET A 108 -5.46 8.48 -8.56
N LYS A 109 -6.42 7.61 -8.89
CA LYS A 109 -7.09 7.59 -10.19
C LYS A 109 -8.43 8.30 -10.16
N THR A 110 -9.20 8.18 -9.06
CA THR A 110 -10.54 8.77 -8.92
C THR A 110 -10.51 10.11 -8.22
N GLY A 111 -11.55 10.92 -8.41
CA GLY A 111 -11.73 12.19 -7.70
C GLY A 111 -11.84 12.00 -6.20
N GLU A 112 -12.63 11.02 -5.77
CA GLU A 112 -12.81 10.70 -4.35
C GLU A 112 -11.55 10.11 -3.73
N GLY A 113 -10.83 9.23 -4.46
CA GLY A 113 -9.52 8.72 -4.05
C GLY A 113 -8.53 9.85 -3.76
N ARG A 114 -8.43 10.83 -4.66
CA ARG A 114 -7.58 12.02 -4.46
C ARG A 114 -7.97 12.83 -3.23
N ARG A 115 -9.28 13.07 -3.04
CA ARG A 115 -9.78 13.82 -1.88
C ARG A 115 -9.43 13.15 -0.56
N LEU A 116 -9.67 11.83 -0.45
CA LEU A 116 -9.33 11.06 0.74
C LEU A 116 -7.82 10.94 0.96
N ALA A 117 -7.06 10.74 -0.10
CA ALA A 117 -5.60 10.65 -0.05
C ALA A 117 -4.96 11.94 0.46
N GLN A 118 -5.50 13.11 0.12
CA GLN A 118 -5.01 14.39 0.60
C GLN A 118 -5.05 14.46 2.14
N THR A 119 -6.18 14.09 2.73
CA THR A 119 -6.35 14.08 4.20
C THR A 119 -5.41 13.06 4.86
N ARG A 120 -5.34 11.85 4.32
CA ARG A 120 -4.49 10.79 4.89
C ARG A 120 -3.00 11.05 4.70
N HIS A 121 -2.63 11.71 3.61
CA HIS A 121 -1.26 12.14 3.36
C HIS A 121 -0.79 13.19 4.39
N ALA A 122 -1.63 14.16 4.74
CA ALA A 122 -1.30 15.14 5.77
C ALA A 122 -0.94 14.48 7.11
N VAL A 123 -1.67 13.42 7.49
CA VAL A 123 -1.37 12.63 8.70
C VAL A 123 0.00 11.94 8.59
N LEU A 124 0.33 11.39 7.42
CA LEU A 124 1.65 10.74 7.19
C LEU A 124 2.79 11.77 7.31
N VAL A 125 2.62 12.93 6.68
CA VAL A 125 3.64 14.00 6.72
C VAL A 125 3.87 14.47 8.16
N GLN A 126 2.80 14.81 8.87
CA GLN A 126 2.88 15.24 10.25
C GLN A 126 3.56 14.20 11.14
N PHE A 127 3.20 12.93 11.00
CA PHE A 127 3.83 11.85 11.76
C PHE A 127 5.34 11.77 11.50
N VAL A 128 5.78 11.81 10.25
CA VAL A 128 7.21 11.72 9.89
C VAL A 128 8.00 12.92 10.42
N GLU A 129 7.41 14.11 10.36
CA GLU A 129 8.02 15.33 10.88
C GLU A 129 8.21 15.28 12.39
N GLU A 130 7.15 14.92 13.14
CA GLU A 130 7.24 14.80 14.60
C GLU A 130 8.19 13.67 15.01
N PHE A 131 8.11 12.50 14.37
CA PHE A 131 9.04 11.41 14.64
C PHE A 131 10.52 11.85 14.50
N LYS A 132 10.85 12.59 13.44
CA LYS A 132 12.22 13.06 13.22
C LYS A 132 12.67 14.09 14.24
N LYS A 133 11.76 14.95 14.72
CA LYS A 133 12.07 15.91 15.78
C LYS A 133 12.38 15.18 17.09
N GLU A 134 11.47 14.34 17.56
CA GLU A 134 11.64 13.57 18.79
C GLU A 134 12.93 12.74 18.76
N TRP A 135 13.19 12.04 17.65
CA TRP A 135 14.42 11.27 17.50
C TRP A 135 15.70 12.12 17.59
N ASN A 136 15.70 13.32 17.05
CA ASN A 136 16.86 14.21 17.10
C ASN A 136 17.03 14.85 18.48
N GLU A 137 15.95 15.19 19.17
CA GLU A 137 15.98 15.74 20.54
C GLU A 137 16.58 14.72 21.52
N GLU A 138 16.17 13.45 21.46
CA GLU A 138 16.74 12.39 22.30
C GLU A 138 18.24 12.16 22.05
N ASN A 139 18.73 12.37 20.83
CA ASN A 139 20.15 12.23 20.51
C ASN A 139 21.01 13.45 20.90
N ILE A 140 20.43 14.60 21.18
CA ILE A 140 21.16 15.81 21.62
C ILE A 140 21.50 15.73 23.11
N GLU A 141 20.65 15.09 23.93
CA GLU A 141 20.88 14.98 25.38
C GLU A 141 21.90 13.89 25.76
N LEU A 142 22.31 13.05 24.83
CA LEU A 142 23.26 11.93 25.00
C LEU A 142 24.70 12.27 24.53
N CYS A 143 24.95 13.47 24.04
CA CYS A 143 26.28 14.00 23.68
C CYS A 143 26.74 15.05 24.66
#